data_b0b034b145b3cf6d016618506fda7b11
#
_entry.id   b0b034b145b3cf6d016618506fda7b11
#
_cell.length_a   1.000
_cell.length_b   1.000
_cell.length_c   1.000
_cell.angle_alpha   90.00
_cell.angle_beta   90.00
_cell.angle_gamma   90.00
#
_symmetry.space_group_name_H-M   'P 1'
#
loop_
_entity.id
_entity.type
_entity.pdbx_description
1 polymer ?
#
loop_
_entity_poly.entity_id
_entity_poly.type
_entity_poly.pdbx_seq_one_letter_code
_entity_poly.pdbx_strand_id
1 'polypeptide(L)'
;DRSRNVRHKGQESTWAAFGAFWAEQYKKLSATQGEGLGLLIEEYSSPTLARMIAEFKKVFPKATVTVWSPVSDENIYRGIEAATGKMYRPVYDYGKAKVILSLDSDFLRGESENITATRGVADGRRVMSQSDEMNRLYVAESIFSITGTLADHRIRMKSNDIYGLLFAVYQQLSGSLG
;
A
#
# COMPACT_ATOMS: atom_id res chain seq x y z
N ASP A 1 16.36 16.32 -10.89
CA ASP A 1 17.41 16.17 -11.94
C ASP A 1 17.71 14.69 -12.16
N ARG A 2 17.83 14.29 -13.42
CA ARG A 2 18.18 12.92 -13.78
C ARG A 2 19.68 12.72 -13.73
N SER A 3 20.13 11.56 -13.21
CA SER A 3 21.50 11.11 -13.40
C SER A 3 21.83 11.00 -14.89
N ARG A 4 22.84 11.72 -15.33
CA ARG A 4 23.28 11.70 -16.74
C ARG A 4 24.44 10.74 -16.97
N ASN A 5 25.28 10.55 -15.95
CA ASN A 5 26.51 9.79 -16.03
C ASN A 5 26.53 8.66 -15.00
N VAL A 6 27.20 7.58 -15.33
CA VAL A 6 27.57 6.53 -14.40
C VAL A 6 28.70 7.05 -13.50
N ARG A 7 28.66 6.71 -12.21
CA ARG A 7 29.74 7.02 -11.27
C ARG A 7 30.36 5.74 -10.71
N HIS A 8 31.67 5.74 -10.55
CA HIS A 8 32.42 4.69 -9.87
C HIS A 8 33.28 5.33 -8.78
N LYS A 9 33.11 4.91 -7.54
CA LYS A 9 33.82 5.46 -6.36
C LYS A 9 33.76 7.00 -6.28
N GLY A 10 32.61 7.59 -6.62
CA GLY A 10 32.41 9.05 -6.60
C GLY A 10 32.91 9.80 -7.83
N GLN A 11 33.64 9.17 -8.73
CA GLN A 11 34.16 9.75 -9.97
C GLN A 11 33.22 9.46 -11.14
N GLU A 12 33.19 10.35 -12.13
CA GLU A 12 32.43 10.09 -13.36
C GLU A 12 33.05 8.92 -14.14
N SER A 13 32.16 8.11 -14.71
CA SER A 13 32.50 6.92 -15.48
C SER A 13 31.58 6.77 -16.68
N THR A 14 31.76 5.70 -17.46
CA THR A 14 30.98 5.43 -18.66
C THR A 14 30.15 4.14 -18.52
N TRP A 15 29.12 4.01 -19.34
CA TRP A 15 28.33 2.79 -19.42
C TRP A 15 29.16 1.59 -19.89
N ALA A 16 30.13 1.80 -20.75
CA ALA A 16 31.07 0.75 -21.19
C ALA A 16 31.91 0.23 -20.03
N ALA A 17 32.44 1.14 -19.20
CA ALA A 17 33.22 0.77 -18.01
C ALA A 17 32.33 0.03 -16.98
N PHE A 18 31.07 0.46 -16.80
CA PHE A 18 30.10 -0.25 -15.97
C PHE A 18 29.81 -1.66 -16.49
N GLY A 19 29.63 -1.81 -17.81
CA GLY A 19 29.38 -3.11 -18.44
C GLY A 19 30.53 -4.09 -18.22
N ALA A 20 31.79 -3.62 -18.38
CA ALA A 20 32.98 -4.42 -18.12
C ALA A 20 33.08 -4.85 -16.65
N PHE A 21 32.86 -3.91 -15.72
CA PHE A 21 32.82 -4.18 -14.29
C PHE A 21 31.74 -5.22 -13.96
N TRP A 22 30.54 -5.02 -14.49
CA TRP A 22 29.43 -5.94 -14.23
C TRP A 22 29.70 -7.34 -14.78
N ALA A 23 30.28 -7.47 -15.97
CA ALA A 23 30.62 -8.76 -16.56
C ALA A 23 31.60 -9.54 -15.67
N GLU A 24 32.56 -8.86 -15.04
CA GLU A 24 33.48 -9.48 -14.09
C GLU A 24 32.76 -9.90 -12.81
N GLN A 25 31.91 -9.04 -12.23
CA GLN A 25 31.11 -9.39 -11.03
C GLN A 25 30.16 -10.54 -11.32
N TYR A 26 29.51 -10.53 -12.48
CA TYR A 26 28.62 -11.62 -12.90
C TYR A 26 29.32 -12.99 -12.91
N LYS A 27 30.54 -13.08 -13.43
CA LYS A 27 31.31 -14.32 -13.40
C LYS A 27 31.56 -14.82 -11.96
N LYS A 28 31.95 -13.90 -11.07
CA LYS A 28 32.19 -14.23 -9.66
C LYS A 28 30.91 -14.70 -8.96
N LEU A 29 29.83 -13.97 -9.13
CA LEU A 29 28.52 -14.28 -8.51
C LEU A 29 27.90 -15.58 -9.08
N SER A 30 28.06 -15.84 -10.37
CA SER A 30 27.59 -17.07 -10.99
C SER A 30 28.33 -18.31 -10.46
N ALA A 31 29.62 -18.19 -10.19
CA ALA A 31 30.41 -19.28 -9.63
C ALA A 31 29.94 -19.70 -8.23
N THR A 32 29.40 -18.75 -7.43
CA THR A 32 28.82 -18.99 -6.09
C THR A 32 27.29 -19.12 -6.09
N GLN A 33 26.65 -19.14 -7.27
CA GLN A 33 25.21 -19.16 -7.42
C GLN A 33 24.50 -17.95 -6.75
N GLY A 34 25.21 -16.83 -6.64
CA GLY A 34 24.70 -15.61 -5.99
C GLY A 34 24.83 -15.58 -4.47
N GLU A 35 25.65 -16.45 -3.88
CA GLU A 35 25.94 -16.39 -2.45
C GLU A 35 26.58 -15.05 -2.09
N GLY A 36 26.01 -14.36 -1.06
CA GLY A 36 26.40 -12.99 -0.68
C GLY A 36 25.81 -11.88 -1.54
N LEU A 37 25.01 -12.20 -2.57
CA LEU A 37 24.29 -11.20 -3.36
C LEU A 37 22.95 -10.89 -2.69
N GLY A 38 22.71 -9.61 -2.38
CA GLY A 38 21.44 -9.11 -1.87
C GLY A 38 20.73 -8.21 -2.88
N LEU A 39 19.44 -8.42 -3.08
CA LEU A 39 18.54 -7.55 -3.81
C LEU A 39 17.52 -6.98 -2.84
N LEU A 40 17.61 -5.68 -2.56
CA LEU A 40 16.64 -4.94 -1.75
C LEU A 40 15.76 -4.10 -2.67
N ILE A 41 14.45 -4.29 -2.58
CA ILE A 41 13.46 -3.62 -3.41
C ILE A 41 12.29 -3.12 -2.57
N GLU A 42 11.56 -2.15 -3.09
CA GLU A 42 10.28 -1.71 -2.53
C GLU A 42 9.15 -2.71 -2.83
N GLU A 43 8.04 -2.59 -2.12
CA GLU A 43 6.79 -3.26 -2.48
C GLU A 43 6.39 -2.93 -3.92
N TYR A 44 5.94 -3.94 -4.65
CA TYR A 44 5.57 -3.79 -6.05
C TYR A 44 4.34 -4.63 -6.41
N SER A 45 3.56 -4.10 -7.35
CA SER A 45 2.41 -4.79 -7.96
C SER A 45 2.65 -5.13 -9.44
N SER A 46 3.89 -4.97 -9.93
CA SER A 46 4.24 -5.19 -11.33
C SER A 46 4.45 -6.69 -11.65
N PRO A 47 3.60 -7.33 -12.49
CA PRO A 47 3.82 -8.71 -12.92
C PRO A 47 5.14 -8.88 -13.69
N THR A 48 5.56 -7.85 -14.42
CA THR A 48 6.86 -7.86 -15.13
C THR A 48 8.02 -7.94 -14.16
N LEU A 49 8.00 -7.13 -13.09
CA LEU A 49 9.05 -7.16 -12.08
C LEU A 49 9.07 -8.51 -11.35
N ALA A 50 7.89 -9.05 -11.00
CA ALA A 50 7.78 -10.38 -10.40
C ALA A 50 8.43 -11.46 -11.28
N ARG A 51 8.17 -11.44 -12.60
CA ARG A 51 8.81 -12.34 -13.56
C ARG A 51 10.32 -12.14 -13.61
N MET A 52 10.79 -10.90 -13.65
CA MET A 52 12.24 -10.61 -13.67
C MET A 52 12.94 -11.10 -12.40
N ILE A 53 12.32 -10.98 -11.23
CA ILE A 53 12.84 -11.50 -9.96
C ILE A 53 12.89 -13.04 -10.01
N ALA A 54 11.87 -13.68 -10.57
CA ALA A 54 11.87 -15.13 -10.73
C ALA A 54 13.00 -15.61 -11.65
N GLU A 55 13.26 -14.92 -12.77
CA GLU A 55 14.40 -15.23 -13.64
C GLU A 55 15.74 -14.95 -12.94
N PHE A 56 15.85 -13.83 -12.21
CA PHE A 56 17.03 -13.55 -11.40
C PHE A 56 17.34 -14.67 -10.41
N LYS A 57 16.32 -15.21 -9.72
CA LYS A 57 16.48 -16.31 -8.78
C LYS A 57 16.84 -17.64 -9.44
N LYS A 58 16.50 -17.85 -10.71
CA LYS A 58 17.00 -19.02 -11.47
C LYS A 58 18.50 -18.93 -11.72
N VAL A 59 19.00 -17.74 -12.00
CA VAL A 59 20.44 -17.49 -12.25
C VAL A 59 21.23 -17.48 -10.94
N PHE A 60 20.66 -16.89 -9.90
CA PHE A 60 21.28 -16.71 -8.58
C PHE A 60 20.41 -17.33 -7.46
N PRO A 61 20.31 -18.65 -7.38
CA PRO A 61 19.40 -19.31 -6.44
C PRO A 61 19.74 -19.06 -4.96
N LYS A 62 20.99 -18.75 -4.65
CA LYS A 62 21.44 -18.44 -3.28
C LYS A 62 21.38 -16.95 -2.94
N ALA A 63 20.99 -16.10 -3.90
CA ALA A 63 20.82 -14.66 -3.63
C ALA A 63 19.64 -14.41 -2.70
N THR A 64 19.82 -13.47 -1.78
CA THR A 64 18.74 -13.01 -0.91
C THR A 64 17.94 -11.91 -1.62
N VAL A 65 16.62 -12.08 -1.71
CA VAL A 65 15.71 -11.03 -2.19
C VAL A 65 14.85 -10.58 -1.02
N THR A 66 14.94 -9.31 -0.68
CA THR A 66 14.19 -8.69 0.42
C THR A 66 13.35 -7.56 -0.12
N VAL A 67 12.07 -7.58 0.23
CA VAL A 67 11.15 -6.47 -0.01
C VAL A 67 11.03 -5.67 1.27
N TRP A 68 11.18 -4.35 1.19
CA TRP A 68 11.04 -3.47 2.33
C TRP A 68 10.41 -2.14 1.92
N SER A 69 9.40 -1.73 2.67
CA SER A 69 8.77 -0.42 2.56
C SER A 69 8.63 0.19 3.95
N PRO A 70 8.96 1.48 4.14
CA PRO A 70 8.84 2.15 5.43
C PRO A 70 7.37 2.30 5.87
N VAL A 71 6.45 2.34 4.91
CA VAL A 71 5.00 2.29 5.10
C VAL A 71 4.49 1.16 4.24
N SER A 72 3.86 0.16 4.86
CA SER A 72 3.36 -1.03 4.15
C SER A 72 1.95 -1.40 4.59
N ASP A 73 1.26 -2.14 3.73
CA ASP A 73 -0.08 -2.67 3.98
C ASP A 73 -0.06 -4.01 4.76
N GLU A 74 1.10 -4.41 5.31
CA GLU A 74 1.27 -5.72 5.97
C GLU A 74 0.25 -5.94 7.08
N ASN A 75 -0.05 -4.92 7.88
CA ASN A 75 -1.02 -5.00 8.96
C ASN A 75 -2.45 -5.24 8.45
N ILE A 76 -2.79 -4.70 7.27
CA ILE A 76 -4.08 -4.93 6.61
C ILE A 76 -4.19 -6.41 6.21
N TYR A 77 -3.16 -6.94 5.55
CA TYR A 77 -3.13 -8.34 5.14
C TYR A 77 -3.16 -9.31 6.32
N ARG A 78 -2.40 -9.02 7.39
CA ARG A 78 -2.42 -9.81 8.63
C ARG A 78 -3.78 -9.77 9.33
N GLY A 79 -4.44 -8.61 9.34
CA GLY A 79 -5.80 -8.48 9.88
C GLY A 79 -6.82 -9.32 9.10
N ILE A 80 -6.74 -9.30 7.77
CA ILE A 80 -7.59 -10.14 6.91
C ILE A 80 -7.29 -11.63 7.10
N GLU A 81 -6.01 -12.00 7.20
CA GLU A 81 -5.61 -13.39 7.45
C GLU A 81 -6.13 -13.88 8.81
N ALA A 82 -6.04 -13.06 9.85
CA ALA A 82 -6.60 -13.39 11.17
C ALA A 82 -8.12 -13.59 11.14
N ALA A 83 -8.84 -12.83 10.32
CA ALA A 83 -10.30 -12.90 10.21
C ALA A 83 -10.78 -14.03 9.28
N THR A 84 -10.03 -14.39 8.25
CA THR A 84 -10.49 -15.29 7.16
C THR A 84 -9.68 -16.58 7.04
N GLY A 85 -8.56 -16.69 7.75
CA GLY A 85 -7.60 -17.80 7.65
C GLY A 85 -6.72 -17.75 6.41
N LYS A 86 -6.82 -16.71 5.58
CA LYS A 86 -6.02 -16.55 4.36
C LYS A 86 -5.65 -15.09 4.13
N MET A 87 -4.46 -14.89 3.57
CA MET A 87 -3.98 -13.56 3.18
C MET A 87 -4.68 -13.13 1.89
N TYR A 88 -5.69 -12.28 2.02
CA TYR A 88 -6.40 -11.65 0.91
C TYR A 88 -6.19 -10.14 0.91
N ARG A 89 -6.23 -9.55 -0.28
CA ARG A 89 -6.35 -8.10 -0.42
C ARG A 89 -7.82 -7.70 -0.33
N PRO A 90 -8.23 -6.87 0.63
CA PRO A 90 -9.59 -6.38 0.71
C PRO A 90 -9.89 -5.42 -0.44
N VAL A 91 -11.06 -5.56 -1.03
CA VAL A 91 -11.62 -4.62 -2.01
C VAL A 91 -12.99 -4.19 -1.51
N TYR A 92 -13.13 -2.88 -1.25
CA TYR A 92 -14.34 -2.33 -0.66
C TYR A 92 -15.26 -1.73 -1.73
N ASP A 93 -16.55 -2.06 -1.67
CA ASP A 93 -17.57 -1.46 -2.52
C ASP A 93 -18.27 -0.32 -1.77
N TYR A 94 -17.66 0.85 -1.82
CA TYR A 94 -18.18 2.04 -1.14
C TYR A 94 -19.51 2.54 -1.70
N GLY A 95 -19.88 2.17 -2.93
CA GLY A 95 -21.16 2.54 -3.52
C GLY A 95 -22.36 1.89 -2.84
N LYS A 96 -22.13 0.78 -2.12
CA LYS A 96 -23.17 0.09 -1.35
C LYS A 96 -23.28 0.54 0.09
N ALA A 97 -22.33 1.35 0.56
CA ALA A 97 -22.30 1.76 1.96
C ALA A 97 -23.18 2.99 2.18
N LYS A 98 -24.15 2.89 3.10
CA LYS A 98 -24.95 4.04 3.57
C LYS A 98 -24.20 4.87 4.61
N VAL A 99 -23.37 4.22 5.42
CA VAL A 99 -22.55 4.86 6.44
C VAL A 99 -21.13 4.33 6.32
N ILE A 100 -20.16 5.23 6.27
CA ILE A 100 -18.74 4.93 6.17
C ILE A 100 -18.04 5.56 7.37
N LEU A 101 -17.28 4.76 8.12
CA LEU A 101 -16.37 5.23 9.16
C LEU A 101 -14.93 4.97 8.70
N SER A 102 -14.20 6.03 8.43
CA SER A 102 -12.77 5.99 8.11
C SER A 102 -11.94 6.28 9.36
N LEU A 103 -11.00 5.41 9.65
CA LEU A 103 -10.11 5.48 10.80
C LEU A 103 -8.67 5.64 10.34
N ASP A 104 -8.18 6.88 10.31
CA ASP A 104 -6.84 7.30 9.86
C ASP A 104 -6.49 6.79 8.44
N SER A 105 -7.51 6.64 7.58
CA SER A 105 -7.41 6.09 6.23
C SER A 105 -7.82 7.13 5.18
N ASP A 106 -6.88 7.53 4.31
CA ASP A 106 -7.15 8.43 3.19
C ASP A 106 -7.52 7.62 1.92
N PHE A 107 -8.59 6.82 2.02
CA PHE A 107 -9.00 5.87 1.00
C PHE A 107 -9.46 6.52 -0.32
N LEU A 108 -9.77 7.81 -0.31
CA LEU A 108 -10.11 8.55 -1.54
C LEU A 108 -8.86 8.99 -2.33
N ARG A 109 -7.66 8.90 -1.73
CA ARG A 109 -6.42 9.32 -2.39
C ARG A 109 -5.28 8.31 -2.27
N GLY A 110 -4.94 7.90 -1.06
CA GLY A 110 -3.69 7.22 -0.74
C GLY A 110 -3.73 5.70 -0.85
N GLU A 111 -4.92 5.12 -0.84
CA GLU A 111 -5.07 3.67 -0.88
C GLU A 111 -5.27 3.14 -2.29
N SER A 112 -5.06 1.84 -2.44
CA SER A 112 -5.36 1.16 -3.69
C SER A 112 -6.86 1.21 -3.97
N GLU A 113 -7.24 1.23 -5.26
CA GLU A 113 -8.63 1.35 -5.72
C GLU A 113 -9.28 2.72 -5.42
N ASN A 114 -8.47 3.75 -5.12
CA ASN A 114 -8.96 5.08 -4.75
C ASN A 114 -9.91 5.71 -5.79
N ILE A 115 -9.70 5.46 -7.08
CA ILE A 115 -10.58 5.96 -8.16
C ILE A 115 -11.94 5.30 -8.08
N THR A 116 -12.00 3.98 -7.89
CA THR A 116 -13.24 3.24 -7.70
C THR A 116 -13.95 3.65 -6.41
N ALA A 117 -13.19 3.83 -5.33
CA ALA A 117 -13.69 4.30 -4.05
C ALA A 117 -14.33 5.71 -4.17
N THR A 118 -13.60 6.64 -4.79
CA THR A 118 -14.09 8.01 -5.04
C THR A 118 -15.37 8.00 -5.86
N ARG A 119 -15.44 7.18 -6.92
CA ARG A 119 -16.64 7.02 -7.72
C ARG A 119 -17.81 6.49 -6.90
N GLY A 120 -17.60 5.42 -6.13
CA GLY A 120 -18.64 4.81 -5.30
C GLY A 120 -19.18 5.77 -4.23
N VAL A 121 -18.30 6.52 -3.56
CA VAL A 121 -18.73 7.55 -2.59
C VAL A 121 -19.49 8.68 -3.28
N ALA A 122 -19.03 9.16 -4.43
CA ALA A 122 -19.67 10.25 -5.16
C ALA A 122 -21.06 9.83 -5.70
N ASP A 123 -21.20 8.62 -6.20
CA ASP A 123 -22.50 8.10 -6.69
C ASP A 123 -23.49 7.95 -5.53
N GLY A 124 -23.04 7.51 -4.34
CA GLY A 124 -23.86 7.45 -3.12
C GLY A 124 -24.24 8.82 -2.53
N ARG A 125 -23.65 9.92 -3.03
CA ARG A 125 -23.96 11.31 -2.64
C ARG A 125 -24.81 12.05 -3.66
N ARG A 126 -25.16 11.40 -4.77
CA ARG A 126 -25.94 12.03 -5.82
C ARG A 126 -27.41 12.07 -5.42
N VAL A 127 -27.86 13.24 -5.02
CA VAL A 127 -29.26 13.53 -4.68
C VAL A 127 -29.90 14.26 -5.86
N MET A 128 -30.88 13.65 -6.49
CA MET A 128 -31.61 14.19 -7.65
C MET A 128 -33.06 14.53 -7.28
N SER A 129 -33.58 13.99 -6.18
CA SER A 129 -34.93 14.21 -5.68
C SER A 129 -34.97 14.30 -4.15
N GLN A 130 -36.09 14.80 -3.60
CA GLN A 130 -36.27 14.88 -2.13
C GLN A 130 -36.35 13.51 -1.44
N SER A 131 -36.65 12.45 -2.19
CA SER A 131 -36.70 11.09 -1.67
C SER A 131 -35.37 10.36 -1.66
N ASP A 132 -34.33 10.95 -2.28
CA ASP A 132 -33.04 10.31 -2.37
C ASP A 132 -32.27 10.43 -1.05
N GLU A 133 -31.70 9.32 -0.64
CA GLU A 133 -30.82 9.26 0.54
C GLU A 133 -29.35 9.48 0.11
N MET A 134 -28.60 10.18 0.95
CA MET A 134 -27.17 10.38 0.76
C MET A 134 -26.40 9.55 1.79
N ASN A 135 -25.28 8.94 1.35
CA ASN A 135 -24.39 8.27 2.29
C ASN A 135 -23.79 9.25 3.31
N ARG A 136 -23.37 8.75 4.47
CA ARG A 136 -22.70 9.52 5.52
C ARG A 136 -21.26 9.07 5.69
N LEU A 137 -20.33 10.03 5.67
CA LEU A 137 -18.93 9.79 5.87
C LEU A 137 -18.43 10.42 7.18
N TYR A 138 -18.01 9.56 8.08
CA TYR A 138 -17.33 9.92 9.32
C TYR A 138 -15.84 9.62 9.16
N VAL A 139 -14.99 10.58 9.52
CA VAL A 139 -13.54 10.40 9.44
C VAL A 139 -12.89 10.79 10.75
N ALA A 140 -12.21 9.83 11.37
CA ALA A 140 -11.34 10.08 12.51
C ALA A 140 -9.88 9.99 12.04
N GLU A 141 -9.14 11.10 12.14
CA GLU A 141 -7.80 11.20 11.57
C GLU A 141 -6.88 12.15 12.35
N SER A 142 -5.58 11.89 12.26
CA SER A 142 -4.56 12.71 12.89
C SER A 142 -4.08 13.87 12.01
N ILE A 143 -4.10 13.69 10.70
CA ILE A 143 -3.75 14.71 9.70
C ILE A 143 -5.00 15.11 8.90
N PHE A 144 -4.94 16.25 8.22
CA PHE A 144 -6.03 16.69 7.34
C PHE A 144 -5.87 16.06 5.96
N SER A 145 -6.65 15.03 5.68
CA SER A 145 -6.61 14.28 4.43
C SER A 145 -7.64 14.76 3.41
N ILE A 146 -7.55 14.26 2.17
CA ILE A 146 -8.61 14.48 1.16
C ILE A 146 -9.91 13.81 1.58
N THR A 147 -9.85 12.60 2.13
CA THR A 147 -11.01 11.91 2.67
C THR A 147 -11.66 12.73 3.80
N GLY A 148 -10.84 13.29 4.72
CA GLY A 148 -11.33 14.16 5.79
C GLY A 148 -11.93 15.48 5.30
N THR A 149 -11.46 16.02 4.17
CA THR A 149 -12.04 17.22 3.55
C THR A 149 -13.48 16.99 3.06
N LEU A 150 -13.78 15.78 2.62
CA LEU A 150 -15.09 15.40 2.08
C LEU A 150 -16.02 14.80 3.14
N ALA A 151 -15.57 14.67 4.39
CA ALA A 151 -16.33 14.07 5.48
C ALA A 151 -17.53 14.95 5.88
N ASP A 152 -18.66 14.31 6.19
CA ASP A 152 -19.79 14.99 6.83
C ASP A 152 -19.46 15.27 8.31
N HIS A 153 -18.71 14.36 8.93
CA HIS A 153 -18.24 14.52 10.31
C HIS A 153 -16.77 14.13 10.38
N ARG A 154 -15.94 15.13 10.65
CA ARG A 154 -14.51 14.94 10.85
C ARG A 154 -14.15 15.06 12.32
N ILE A 155 -13.50 14.05 12.85
CA ILE A 155 -13.04 13.95 14.24
C ILE A 155 -11.51 14.04 14.21
N ARG A 156 -10.96 15.14 14.70
CA ARG A 156 -9.51 15.28 14.85
C ARG A 156 -9.07 14.56 16.12
N MET A 157 -8.19 13.58 15.98
CA MET A 157 -7.63 12.83 17.10
C MET A 157 -6.22 12.33 16.81
N LYS A 158 -5.50 11.93 17.85
CA LYS A 158 -4.18 11.33 17.71
C LYS A 158 -4.32 9.92 17.14
N SER A 159 -3.38 9.48 16.28
CA SER A 159 -3.39 8.12 15.73
C SER A 159 -3.42 7.04 16.82
N ASN A 160 -2.75 7.27 17.96
CA ASN A 160 -2.76 6.34 19.08
C ASN A 160 -4.16 6.16 19.73
N ASP A 161 -5.06 7.13 19.57
CA ASP A 161 -6.40 7.09 20.17
C ASP A 161 -7.43 6.40 19.24
N ILE A 162 -7.08 6.19 17.97
CA ILE A 162 -7.95 5.57 16.95
C ILE A 162 -8.41 4.17 17.37
N TYR A 163 -7.50 3.36 17.94
CA TYR A 163 -7.84 2.04 18.42
C TYR A 163 -8.90 2.09 19.56
N GLY A 164 -8.75 3.06 20.46
CA GLY A 164 -9.73 3.26 21.53
C GLY A 164 -11.11 3.64 21.01
N LEU A 165 -11.17 4.50 20.00
CA LEU A 165 -12.41 4.84 19.30
C LEU A 165 -13.04 3.62 18.64
N LEU A 166 -12.25 2.84 17.89
CA LEU A 166 -12.73 1.61 17.24
C LEU A 166 -13.35 0.64 18.27
N PHE A 167 -12.65 0.45 19.39
CA PHE A 167 -13.12 -0.44 20.45
C PHE A 167 -14.43 0.06 21.10
N ALA A 168 -14.55 1.37 21.36
CA ALA A 168 -15.76 1.97 21.89
C ALA A 168 -16.95 1.83 20.93
N VAL A 169 -16.73 2.06 19.62
CA VAL A 169 -17.76 1.85 18.59
C VAL A 169 -18.16 0.37 18.52
N TYR A 170 -17.20 -0.55 18.57
CA TYR A 170 -17.48 -1.98 18.59
C TYR A 170 -18.34 -2.38 19.80
N GLN A 171 -17.99 -1.93 21.00
CA GLN A 171 -18.77 -2.22 22.20
C GLN A 171 -20.21 -1.70 22.10
N GLN A 172 -20.38 -0.48 21.60
CA GLN A 172 -21.69 0.12 21.46
C GLN A 172 -22.56 -0.62 20.44
N LEU A 173 -21.99 -1.01 19.31
CA LEU A 173 -22.70 -1.75 18.26
C LEU A 173 -23.01 -3.19 18.69
N SER A 174 -22.06 -3.89 19.31
CA SER A 174 -22.28 -5.26 19.79
C SER A 174 -23.33 -5.35 20.90
N GLY A 175 -23.41 -4.32 21.77
CA GLY A 175 -24.48 -4.23 22.78
C GLY A 175 -25.88 -3.93 22.21
N SER A 176 -25.96 -3.40 20.98
CA SER A 176 -27.22 -3.10 20.29
C SER A 176 -27.66 -4.21 19.30
N LEU A 177 -26.80 -5.17 18.99
CA LEU A 177 -27.08 -6.30 18.10
C LEU A 177 -27.42 -7.62 18.85
N GLY A 178 -27.31 -7.63 20.15
CA GLY A 178 -27.73 -8.72 21.06
C GLY A 178 -29.09 -8.40 21.65
#